data_0c70161020f6f6ea31341bd18020ed2d
#
_entry.id   0c70161020f6f6ea31341bd18020ed2d
#
_cell.length_a   1.000
_cell.length_b   1.000
_cell.length_c   1.000
_cell.angle_alpha   90.00
_cell.angle_beta   90.00
_cell.angle_gamma   90.00
#
_symmetry.space_group_name_H-M   'P 1'
#
loop_
_entity.id
_entity.type
_entity.pdbx_description
1 polymer ?
#
loop_
_entity_poly.entity_id
_entity_poly.type
_entity_poly.pdbx_seq_one_letter_code
_entity_poly.pdbx_strand_id
1 'polypeptide(L)'
;MRLLRGTVVLLDLSPTRGHGQRGVRPCIVVSDPEVVADQRYSLLCIVPMTGTPGQGALYPALGPGPSGLTKMSYALIDHLRSVDKRRVQRVFGLLAPNELRAVDDGLALFLGFGDRLAPEPTPHVQ
;
A
#
# COMPACT_ATOMS: atom_id res chain seq x y z
N MET A 1 -0.04 -18.30 2.65
CA MET A 1 0.42 -17.30 1.69
C MET A 1 1.41 -16.38 2.37
N ARG A 2 2.53 -16.17 1.74
CA ARG A 2 3.58 -15.35 2.33
C ARG A 2 3.91 -14.21 1.36
N LEU A 3 3.48 -13.01 1.71
CA LEU A 3 3.68 -11.82 0.91
C LEU A 3 4.51 -10.83 1.71
N LEU A 4 5.47 -10.19 1.06
CA LEU A 4 6.27 -9.14 1.65
C LEU A 4 5.53 -7.80 1.55
N ARG A 5 5.88 -6.87 2.41
CA ARG A 5 5.42 -5.49 2.24
C ARG A 5 5.96 -4.94 0.93
N GLY A 6 5.11 -4.26 0.19
CA GLY A 6 5.45 -3.78 -1.15
C GLY A 6 5.15 -4.75 -2.26
N THR A 7 4.67 -5.96 -1.97
CA THR A 7 4.21 -6.87 -3.01
C THR A 7 3.00 -6.26 -3.71
N VAL A 8 3.02 -6.27 -5.04
CA VAL A 8 1.89 -5.83 -5.86
C VAL A 8 1.07 -7.04 -6.22
N VAL A 9 -0.22 -6.99 -5.88
CA VAL A 9 -1.15 -8.08 -6.12
C VAL A 9 -2.37 -7.57 -6.88
N LEU A 10 -3.01 -8.46 -7.62
CA LEU A 10 -4.30 -8.21 -8.22
C LEU A 10 -5.37 -8.74 -7.27
N LEU A 11 -6.33 -7.89 -6.93
CA LEU A 11 -7.45 -8.34 -6.12
C LEU A 11 -8.73 -7.58 -6.45
N ASP A 12 -9.84 -8.19 -6.08
CA ASP A 12 -11.15 -7.63 -6.31
C ASP A 12 -11.54 -6.75 -5.11
N LEU A 13 -11.72 -5.46 -5.39
CA LEU A 13 -12.11 -4.48 -4.37
C LEU A 13 -13.62 -4.33 -4.24
N SER A 14 -14.38 -5.03 -5.07
CA SER A 14 -15.85 -4.98 -4.99
C SER A 14 -16.36 -5.85 -3.85
N PRO A 15 -17.47 -5.48 -3.19
CA PRO A 15 -18.16 -4.21 -3.30
C PRO A 15 -17.44 -3.10 -2.55
N THR A 16 -17.56 -1.87 -3.07
CA THR A 16 -16.99 -0.68 -2.44
C THR A 16 -18.08 0.37 -2.29
N ARG A 17 -18.07 1.11 -1.19
CA ARG A 17 -18.99 2.22 -0.95
C ARG A 17 -18.27 3.54 -1.18
N GLY A 18 -19.02 4.54 -1.65
CA GLY A 18 -18.50 5.87 -1.87
C GLY A 18 -17.56 5.95 -3.07
N HIS A 19 -16.49 6.73 -2.93
CA HIS A 19 -15.56 7.05 -4.03
C HIS A 19 -14.34 6.13 -4.09
N GLY A 20 -14.37 5.01 -3.38
CA GLY A 20 -13.26 4.06 -3.39
C GLY A 20 -13.11 3.35 -4.73
N GLN A 21 -11.91 2.84 -4.99
CA GLN A 21 -11.63 2.02 -6.17
C GLN A 21 -12.46 0.75 -6.15
N ARG A 22 -12.93 0.33 -7.32
CA ARG A 22 -13.81 -0.83 -7.50
C ARG A 22 -13.21 -1.79 -8.50
N GLY A 23 -13.74 -3.01 -8.47
CA GLY A 23 -13.38 -4.06 -9.41
C GLY A 23 -12.02 -4.63 -9.12
N VAL A 24 -11.51 -5.37 -10.11
CA VAL A 24 -10.22 -6.04 -10.00
C VAL A 24 -9.12 -5.02 -10.28
N ARG A 25 -8.25 -4.79 -9.31
CA ARG A 25 -7.24 -3.73 -9.39
C ARG A 25 -5.92 -4.20 -8.81
N PRO A 26 -4.78 -3.68 -9.33
CA PRO A 26 -3.51 -3.87 -8.64
C PRO A 26 -3.50 -3.09 -7.34
N CYS A 27 -2.97 -3.72 -6.30
CA CYS A 27 -2.89 -3.13 -4.96
C CYS A 27 -1.55 -3.49 -4.34
N ILE A 28 -1.11 -2.66 -3.41
CA ILE A 28 0.15 -2.86 -2.70
C ILE A 28 -0.15 -3.48 -1.34
N VAL A 29 0.48 -4.59 -1.03
CA VAL A 29 0.40 -5.20 0.30
C VAL A 29 1.27 -4.39 1.25
N VAL A 30 0.68 -3.90 2.32
CA VAL A 30 1.40 -3.10 3.33
C VAL A 30 1.37 -3.72 4.72
N SER A 31 0.70 -4.86 4.87
CA SER A 31 0.73 -5.62 6.13
C SER A 31 2.11 -6.22 6.37
N ASP A 32 2.45 -6.37 7.65
CA ASP A 32 3.63 -7.10 8.06
C ASP A 32 3.56 -8.55 7.54
N PRO A 33 4.67 -9.10 7.01
CA PRO A 33 4.67 -10.46 6.47
C PRO A 33 4.27 -11.53 7.48
N GLU A 34 4.60 -11.34 8.76
CA GLU A 34 4.22 -12.29 9.81
C GLU A 34 2.71 -12.29 10.03
N VAL A 35 2.08 -11.13 9.93
CA VAL A 35 0.62 -11.02 10.00
C VAL A 35 -0.03 -11.69 8.80
N VAL A 36 0.54 -11.49 7.61
CA VAL A 36 0.02 -12.13 6.40
C VAL A 36 0.12 -13.65 6.49
N ALA A 37 1.22 -14.16 7.04
CA ALA A 37 1.46 -15.59 7.17
C ALA A 37 0.64 -16.24 8.29
N ASP A 38 0.16 -15.47 9.24
CA ASP A 38 -0.53 -15.98 10.42
C ASP A 38 -1.99 -16.28 10.11
N GLN A 39 -2.36 -17.55 10.24
CA GLN A 39 -3.72 -18.00 9.91
C GLN A 39 -4.79 -17.48 10.86
N ARG A 40 -4.41 -16.94 12.03
CA ARG A 40 -5.37 -16.32 12.94
C ARG A 40 -5.97 -15.04 12.36
N TYR A 41 -5.27 -14.40 11.43
CA TYR A 41 -5.72 -13.15 10.82
C TYR A 41 -6.17 -13.40 9.39
N SER A 42 -7.44 -13.18 9.12
CA SER A 42 -8.03 -13.41 7.80
C SER A 42 -7.84 -12.25 6.84
N LEU A 43 -7.47 -11.09 7.34
CA LEU A 43 -7.38 -9.85 6.56
C LEU A 43 -5.94 -9.43 6.34
N LEU A 44 -5.72 -8.75 5.23
CA LEU A 44 -4.48 -8.03 5.00
C LEU A 44 -4.80 -6.58 4.63
N CYS A 45 -3.84 -5.71 4.88
CA CYS A 45 -3.98 -4.28 4.59
C CYS A 45 -3.35 -3.97 3.25
N ILE A 46 -4.07 -3.24 2.40
CA ILE A 46 -3.61 -2.91 1.05
C ILE A 46 -3.83 -1.43 0.75
N VAL A 47 -3.04 -0.94 -0.19
CA VAL A 47 -3.20 0.38 -0.79
C VAL A 47 -3.51 0.18 -2.26
N PRO A 48 -4.69 0.62 -2.74
CA PRO A 48 -5.01 0.54 -4.16
C PRO A 48 -4.15 1.51 -4.98
N MET A 49 -4.10 1.25 -6.27
CA MET A 49 -3.40 2.12 -7.22
C MET A 49 -4.34 2.59 -8.31
N THR A 50 -3.99 3.72 -8.91
CA THR A 50 -4.72 4.29 -10.05
C THR A 50 -3.73 4.75 -11.11
N GLY A 51 -4.19 4.81 -12.37
CA GLY A 51 -3.42 5.43 -13.45
C GLY A 51 -3.57 6.94 -13.50
N THR A 52 -4.47 7.52 -12.71
CA THR A 52 -4.71 8.96 -12.68
C THR A 52 -3.70 9.63 -11.76
N PRO A 53 -2.93 10.61 -12.26
CA PRO A 53 -1.96 11.31 -11.41
C PRO A 53 -2.63 12.00 -10.23
N GLY A 54 -1.97 11.91 -9.08
CA GLY A 54 -2.31 12.66 -7.88
C GLY A 54 -1.14 13.54 -7.50
N GLN A 55 -1.33 14.41 -6.53
CA GLN A 55 -0.30 15.33 -6.06
C GLN A 55 -0.07 15.15 -4.57
N GLY A 56 1.20 15.23 -4.18
CA GLY A 56 1.59 15.21 -2.78
C GLY A 56 1.97 13.84 -2.28
N ALA A 57 2.35 13.80 -1.01
CA ALA A 57 2.96 12.61 -0.39
C ALA A 57 1.98 11.44 -0.24
N LEU A 58 0.66 11.69 -0.33
CA LEU A 58 -0.33 10.62 -0.24
C LEU A 58 -0.56 9.90 -1.57
N TYR A 59 0.07 10.35 -2.66
CA TYR A 59 -0.11 9.74 -3.99
C TYR A 59 1.23 9.52 -4.69
N PRO A 60 2.14 8.75 -4.07
CA PRO A 60 3.45 8.53 -4.68
C PRO A 60 3.36 7.83 -6.02
N ALA A 61 4.20 8.25 -6.96
CA ALA A 61 4.28 7.67 -8.29
C ALA A 61 5.05 6.35 -8.24
N LEU A 62 4.55 5.38 -8.98
CA LEU A 62 5.12 4.04 -9.08
C LEU A 62 5.31 3.71 -10.55
N GLY A 63 6.55 3.49 -10.96
CA GLY A 63 6.88 3.21 -12.35
C GLY A 63 6.85 1.74 -12.68
N PRO A 64 6.92 1.41 -13.98
CA PRO A 64 7.17 0.05 -14.41
C PRO A 64 8.49 -0.48 -13.86
N GLY A 65 8.56 -1.79 -13.62
CA GLY A 65 9.78 -2.40 -13.11
C GLY A 65 9.51 -3.70 -12.35
N PRO A 66 10.28 -3.96 -11.30
CA PRO A 66 10.16 -5.23 -10.56
C PRO A 66 8.80 -5.44 -9.92
N SER A 67 8.01 -4.39 -9.77
CA SER A 67 6.63 -4.47 -9.30
C SER A 67 5.71 -5.24 -10.24
N GLY A 68 6.11 -5.42 -11.50
CA GLY A 68 5.25 -6.01 -12.53
C GLY A 68 4.29 -5.02 -13.17
N LEU A 69 4.32 -3.75 -12.75
CA LEU A 69 3.51 -2.71 -13.38
C LEU A 69 4.07 -2.41 -14.78
N THR A 70 3.17 -2.20 -15.73
CA THR A 70 3.53 -1.88 -17.12
C THR A 70 3.34 -0.40 -17.45
N LYS A 71 2.67 0.34 -16.58
CA LYS A 71 2.38 1.77 -16.75
C LYS A 71 2.68 2.51 -15.46
N MET A 72 2.91 3.82 -15.59
CA MET A 72 2.95 4.69 -14.40
C MET A 72 1.64 4.56 -13.64
N SER A 73 1.76 4.38 -12.36
CA SER A 73 0.64 4.27 -11.45
C SER A 73 0.89 5.14 -10.22
N TYR A 74 -0.14 5.40 -9.47
CA TYR A 74 -0.07 6.25 -8.29
C TYR A 74 -0.74 5.50 -7.15
N ALA A 75 -0.04 5.37 -6.03
CA ALA A 75 -0.62 4.77 -4.85
C ALA A 75 -1.68 5.71 -4.27
N LEU A 76 -2.78 5.15 -3.82
CA LEU A 76 -3.83 5.92 -3.15
C LEU A 76 -3.75 5.65 -1.65
N ILE A 77 -2.82 6.31 -0.98
CA ILE A 77 -2.54 6.06 0.44
C ILE A 77 -3.79 6.26 1.29
N ASP A 78 -4.57 7.28 0.99
CA ASP A 78 -5.80 7.58 1.74
C ASP A 78 -6.96 6.62 1.43
N HIS A 79 -6.76 5.67 0.50
CA HIS A 79 -7.70 4.56 0.27
C HIS A 79 -7.26 3.27 0.96
N LEU A 80 -6.30 3.37 1.86
CA LEU A 80 -5.83 2.23 2.67
C LEU A 80 -7.03 1.48 3.24
N ARG A 81 -7.01 0.14 3.09
CA ARG A 81 -8.10 -0.68 3.58
C ARG A 81 -7.67 -2.11 3.84
N SER A 82 -8.43 -2.78 4.65
CA SER A 82 -8.27 -4.22 4.88
C SER A 82 -9.15 -5.00 3.92
N VAL A 83 -8.62 -6.10 3.42
CA VAL A 83 -9.36 -7.03 2.56
C VAL A 83 -9.09 -8.46 3.01
N ASP A 84 -10.01 -9.36 2.70
CA ASP A 84 -9.82 -10.78 2.95
C ASP A 84 -8.66 -11.30 2.09
N LYS A 85 -7.76 -12.05 2.69
CA LYS A 85 -6.60 -12.62 1.99
C LYS A 85 -7.01 -13.47 0.79
N ARG A 86 -8.20 -14.09 0.84
CA ARG A 86 -8.71 -14.91 -0.25
C ARG A 86 -9.04 -14.14 -1.51
N ARG A 87 -9.12 -12.80 -1.41
CA ARG A 87 -9.39 -11.96 -2.58
C ARG A 87 -8.17 -11.76 -3.47
N VAL A 88 -6.98 -12.14 -3.03
CA VAL A 88 -5.77 -12.05 -3.85
C VAL A 88 -5.88 -13.06 -4.98
N GLN A 89 -5.89 -12.56 -6.21
CA GLN A 89 -6.03 -13.39 -7.40
C GLN A 89 -4.69 -13.69 -8.05
N ARG A 90 -3.74 -12.77 -7.97
CA ARG A 90 -2.46 -12.87 -8.66
C ARG A 90 -1.41 -12.00 -7.98
N VAL A 91 -0.17 -12.45 -8.01
CA VAL A 91 0.98 -11.68 -7.55
C VAL A 91 1.74 -11.20 -8.78
N PHE A 92 1.97 -9.89 -8.88
CA PHE A 92 2.70 -9.30 -10.00
C PHE A 92 4.19 -9.17 -9.73
N GLY A 93 4.56 -8.71 -8.56
CA GLY A 93 5.95 -8.45 -8.23
C GLY A 93 6.10 -7.65 -6.96
N LEU A 94 7.23 -6.99 -6.83
CA LEU A 94 7.60 -6.25 -5.62
C LEU A 94 8.03 -4.85 -6.02
N LEU A 95 7.53 -3.82 -5.31
CA LEU A 95 7.97 -2.45 -5.51
C LEU A 95 9.48 -2.34 -5.31
N ALA A 96 10.11 -1.45 -6.06
CA ALA A 96 11.51 -1.09 -5.81
C ALA A 96 11.63 -0.48 -4.41
N PRO A 97 12.80 -0.60 -3.77
CA PRO A 97 12.97 -0.09 -2.38
C PRO A 97 12.63 1.38 -2.20
N ASN A 98 12.97 2.23 -3.17
CA ASN A 98 12.65 3.65 -3.10
C ASN A 98 11.15 3.90 -3.23
N GLU A 99 10.45 3.08 -4.00
CA GLU A 99 8.99 3.17 -4.14
C GLU A 99 8.29 2.75 -2.86
N LEU A 100 8.73 1.66 -2.26
CA LEU A 100 8.18 1.21 -0.98
C LEU A 100 8.42 2.26 0.10
N ARG A 101 9.59 2.90 0.10
CA ARG A 101 9.88 3.97 1.05
C ARG A 101 8.91 5.14 0.88
N ALA A 102 8.60 5.52 -0.36
CA ALA A 102 7.64 6.59 -0.62
C ALA A 102 6.24 6.22 -0.14
N VAL A 103 5.84 4.96 -0.32
CA VAL A 103 4.57 4.46 0.21
C VAL A 103 4.57 4.51 1.75
N ASP A 104 5.66 4.08 2.38
CA ASP A 104 5.76 4.09 3.84
C ASP A 104 5.74 5.52 4.40
N ASP A 105 6.40 6.45 3.73
CA ASP A 105 6.35 7.86 4.13
C ASP A 105 4.92 8.39 4.05
N GLY A 106 4.20 8.05 3.00
CA GLY A 106 2.80 8.42 2.85
C GLY A 106 1.92 7.82 3.94
N LEU A 107 2.14 6.54 4.27
CA LEU A 107 1.41 5.87 5.35
C LEU A 107 1.70 6.51 6.70
N ALA A 108 2.96 6.82 6.97
CA ALA A 108 3.35 7.48 8.22
C ALA A 108 2.67 8.85 8.35
N LEU A 109 2.61 9.59 7.26
CA LEU A 109 1.92 10.88 7.24
C LEU A 109 0.42 10.70 7.48
N PHE A 110 -0.20 9.82 6.73
CA PHE A 110 -1.65 9.63 6.78
C PHE A 110 -2.12 9.10 8.14
N LEU A 111 -1.34 8.20 8.73
CA LEU A 111 -1.70 7.56 10.01
C LEU A 111 -1.12 8.29 11.22
N GLY A 112 -0.30 9.32 11.00
CA GLY A 112 0.25 10.11 12.10
C GLY A 112 1.44 9.47 12.80
N PHE A 113 2.20 8.61 12.11
CA PHE A 113 3.37 7.95 12.69
C PHE A 113 4.70 8.61 12.37
N GLY A 114 4.69 9.69 11.58
CA GLY A 114 5.93 10.27 11.06
C GLY A 114 6.97 10.54 12.13
N ASP A 115 6.57 11.19 13.21
CA ASP A 115 7.48 11.55 14.30
C ASP A 115 8.00 10.33 15.07
N ARG A 116 7.29 9.22 15.00
CA ARG A 116 7.67 7.99 15.71
C ARG A 116 8.61 7.12 14.91
N LEU A 117 8.66 7.33 13.60
CA LEU A 117 9.52 6.55 12.70
C LEU A 117 10.87 7.22 12.51
N ALA A 118 10.98 8.53 12.77
CA ALA A 118 12.22 9.28 12.71
C ALA A 118 12.95 9.20 14.05
N PRO A 119 14.30 9.40 14.05
CA PRO A 119 15.01 9.59 15.32
C PRO A 119 14.36 10.72 16.10
N GLU A 120 14.27 10.54 17.41
CA GLU A 120 13.63 11.54 18.26
C GLU A 120 14.36 12.85 18.15
N PRO A 121 13.68 13.95 17.75
CA PRO A 121 14.32 15.25 17.72
C PRO A 121 14.55 15.76 19.15
N THR A 122 15.48 16.70 19.28
CA THR A 122 15.63 17.39 20.54
C THR A 122 14.30 18.04 20.93
N PRO A 123 13.78 17.76 22.13
CA PRO A 123 12.50 18.33 22.53
C PRO A 123 12.54 19.82 22.49
N HIS A 124 11.50 20.42 21.96
CA HIS A 124 11.34 21.86 22.12
C HIS A 124 10.31 22.15 23.18
N VAL A 125 10.59 23.19 23.90
CA VAL A 125 9.63 23.74 24.82
C VAL A 125 8.75 24.70 24.04
N GLN A 126 7.48 24.49 24.14
CA GLN A 126 6.52 25.38 23.50
C GLN A 126 5.75 26.17 24.52
#